data_c541bb3efaca6c183896c865ae92ee5f
#
_entry.id   c541bb3efaca6c183896c865ae92ee5f
#
_cell.length_a   1.000
_cell.length_b   1.000
_cell.length_c   1.000
_cell.angle_alpha   90.00
_cell.angle_beta   90.00
_cell.angle_gamma   90.00
#
_symmetry.space_group_name_H-M   'P 1'
#
loop_
_entity.id
_entity.type
_entity.pdbx_description
1 polymer ?
#
loop_
_entity_poly.entity_id
_entity_poly.type
_entity_poly.pdbx_seq_one_letter_code
_entity_poly.pdbx_strand_id
1 'polypeptide(L)'
;KETRGIVTRKDLDLMKPTALIVNTSRAGLIAEGALADALKAGRPGFAAVDVFEDEPVVGAAHPLLKMDNAICTPHLGYVERDSYESYYGDAVEQIVAYAEGKPINVVNPEALGKK
;
A
#
# COMPACT_ATOMS: atom_id res chain seq x y z
N LYS A 1 -8.10 -8.31 8.02
CA LYS A 1 -9.52 -7.92 8.33
C LYS A 1 -9.63 -7.12 9.63
N GLU A 2 -8.78 -7.38 10.61
CA GLU A 2 -8.86 -6.81 11.96
C GLU A 2 -8.46 -5.33 12.04
N THR A 3 -7.65 -4.85 11.11
CA THR A 3 -7.13 -3.47 11.11
C THR A 3 -7.82 -2.55 10.09
N ARG A 4 -8.82 -3.05 9.36
CA ARG A 4 -9.53 -2.23 8.38
C ARG A 4 -10.30 -1.11 9.07
N GLY A 5 -10.04 0.15 8.67
CA GLY A 5 -10.67 1.32 9.24
C GLY A 5 -10.32 1.59 10.71
N ILE A 6 -9.15 1.06 11.17
CA ILE A 6 -8.69 1.25 12.55
C ILE A 6 -8.44 2.73 12.87
N VAL A 7 -8.01 3.50 11.87
CA VAL A 7 -7.92 4.97 11.96
C VAL A 7 -9.22 5.56 11.45
N THR A 8 -9.99 6.11 12.35
CA THR A 8 -11.30 6.69 12.06
C THR A 8 -11.23 8.20 11.81
N ARG A 9 -12.32 8.80 11.31
CA ARG A 9 -12.43 10.25 11.22
C ARG A 9 -12.25 10.93 12.59
N LYS A 10 -12.73 10.33 13.66
CA LYS A 10 -12.58 10.87 15.02
C LYS A 10 -11.12 10.95 15.46
N ASP A 11 -10.32 9.95 15.09
CA ASP A 11 -8.89 9.96 15.40
C ASP A 11 -8.15 11.05 14.62
N LEU A 12 -8.51 11.25 13.36
CA LEU A 12 -7.95 12.32 12.52
C LEU A 12 -8.31 13.71 13.05
N ASP A 13 -9.53 13.91 13.55
CA ASP A 13 -10.00 15.19 14.14
C ASP A 13 -9.22 15.59 15.41
N LEU A 14 -8.56 14.63 16.09
CA LEU A 14 -7.68 14.90 17.23
C LEU A 14 -6.31 15.43 16.85
N MET A 15 -5.93 15.29 15.57
CA MET A 15 -4.63 15.75 15.10
C MET A 15 -4.55 17.29 15.06
N LYS A 16 -3.34 17.82 15.18
CA LYS A 16 -3.10 19.26 15.06
C LYS A 16 -3.34 19.74 13.62
N PRO A 17 -3.77 21.00 13.40
CA PRO A 17 -3.88 21.57 12.06
C PRO A 17 -2.54 21.65 11.31
N THR A 18 -1.41 21.57 12.03
CA THR A 18 -0.07 21.55 11.45
C THR A 18 0.51 20.13 11.30
N ALA A 19 -0.26 19.11 11.67
CA ALA A 19 0.21 17.72 11.59
C ALA A 19 0.21 17.22 10.15
N LEU A 20 1.21 16.42 9.84
CA LEU A 20 1.29 15.58 8.64
C LEU A 20 0.97 14.14 9.03
N ILE A 21 0.02 13.51 8.36
CA ILE A 21 -0.18 12.07 8.40
C ILE A 21 0.49 11.41 7.19
N VAL A 22 1.20 10.31 7.40
CA VAL A 22 1.86 9.54 6.33
C VAL A 22 1.32 8.13 6.30
N ASN A 23 0.86 7.66 5.14
CA ASN A 23 0.42 6.28 4.93
C ASN A 23 1.14 5.66 3.73
N THR A 24 2.15 4.85 4.02
CA THR A 24 2.92 4.06 3.05
C THR A 24 2.64 2.55 3.21
N SER A 25 1.57 2.19 3.92
CA SER A 25 1.23 0.81 4.24
C SER A 25 0.06 0.31 3.38
N ARG A 26 -1.16 0.58 3.81
CA ARG A 26 -2.39 0.22 3.07
C ARG A 26 -3.47 1.28 3.28
N ALA A 27 -4.17 1.66 2.22
CA ALA A 27 -5.26 2.64 2.30
C ALA A 27 -6.35 2.22 3.29
N GLY A 28 -6.72 0.96 3.29
CA GLY A 28 -7.75 0.40 4.15
C GLY A 28 -7.49 0.44 5.68
N LEU A 29 -6.32 0.93 6.13
CA LEU A 29 -6.08 1.23 7.55
C LEU A 29 -6.87 2.45 8.01
N ILE A 30 -7.10 3.41 7.11
CA ILE A 30 -7.93 4.58 7.37
C ILE A 30 -9.34 4.28 6.88
N ALA A 31 -10.35 4.67 7.62
CA ALA A 31 -11.75 4.50 7.22
C ALA A 31 -12.00 5.23 5.90
N GLU A 32 -12.76 4.61 5.01
CA GLU A 32 -13.01 5.10 3.65
C GLU A 32 -13.54 6.54 3.65
N GLY A 33 -12.94 7.39 2.83
CA GLY A 33 -13.26 8.83 2.75
C GLY A 33 -12.80 9.69 3.93
N ALA A 34 -12.47 9.08 5.08
CA ALA A 34 -12.18 9.81 6.30
C ALA A 34 -10.99 10.77 6.16
N LEU A 35 -9.93 10.37 5.47
CA LEU A 35 -8.74 11.22 5.29
C LEU A 35 -9.04 12.44 4.42
N ALA A 36 -9.72 12.25 3.29
CA ALA A 36 -10.06 13.36 2.40
C ALA A 36 -10.97 14.39 3.11
N ASP A 37 -11.94 13.91 3.89
CA ASP A 37 -12.84 14.79 4.64
C ASP A 37 -12.13 15.49 5.82
N ALA A 38 -11.19 14.80 6.46
CA ALA A 38 -10.38 15.38 7.53
C ALA A 38 -9.47 16.51 7.02
N LEU A 39 -8.78 16.28 5.88
CA LEU A 39 -7.95 17.28 5.23
C LEU A 39 -8.75 18.53 4.79
N LYS A 40 -9.97 18.35 4.25
CA LYS A 40 -10.89 19.45 3.94
C LYS A 40 -11.24 20.25 5.18
N ALA A 41 -11.40 19.58 6.31
CA ALA A 41 -11.67 20.21 7.60
C ALA A 41 -10.41 20.81 8.26
N GLY A 42 -9.22 20.58 7.70
CA GLY A 42 -7.95 21.13 8.18
C GLY A 42 -7.32 20.40 9.38
N ARG A 43 -7.77 19.16 9.67
CA ARG A 43 -7.19 18.32 10.74
C ARG A 43 -7.17 16.84 10.34
N PRO A 44 -5.97 16.27 10.06
CA PRO A 44 -4.65 16.93 10.00
C PRO A 44 -4.58 17.99 8.90
N GLY A 45 -3.60 18.89 8.97
CA GLY A 45 -3.41 19.92 7.94
C GLY A 45 -2.83 19.36 6.65
N PHE A 46 -2.05 18.26 6.72
CA PHE A 46 -1.34 17.70 5.59
C PHE A 46 -1.39 16.17 5.59
N ALA A 47 -1.29 15.58 4.39
CA ALA A 47 -1.11 14.14 4.22
C ALA A 47 -0.04 13.81 3.18
N ALA A 48 0.62 12.66 3.35
CA ALA A 48 1.42 12.00 2.33
C ALA A 48 0.96 10.54 2.23
N VAL A 49 0.49 10.13 1.05
CA VAL A 49 -0.03 8.77 0.83
C VAL A 49 0.64 8.12 -0.37
N ASP A 50 1.00 6.86 -0.19
CA ASP A 50 1.58 6.01 -1.24
C ASP A 50 0.62 4.89 -1.66
N VAL A 51 -0.56 4.82 -1.04
CA VAL A 51 -1.53 3.73 -1.21
C VAL A 51 -2.95 4.25 -1.33
N PHE A 52 -3.77 3.59 -2.16
CA PHE A 52 -5.13 3.98 -2.48
C PHE A 52 -6.08 2.76 -2.38
N GLU A 53 -7.36 3.02 -2.20
CA GLU A 53 -8.39 1.98 -2.10
C GLU A 53 -8.48 1.14 -3.38
N ASP A 54 -8.41 1.82 -4.53
CA ASP A 54 -8.39 1.22 -5.86
C ASP A 54 -7.08 1.58 -6.56
N GLU A 55 -6.26 0.58 -6.84
CA GLU A 55 -4.98 0.72 -7.55
C GLU A 55 -4.96 -0.13 -8.83
N PRO A 56 -4.47 0.43 -9.94
CA PRO A 56 -3.94 1.78 -10.13
C PRO A 56 -5.03 2.85 -10.21
N VAL A 57 -4.74 4.06 -9.71
CA VAL A 57 -5.67 5.19 -9.80
C VAL A 57 -5.72 5.71 -11.23
N VAL A 58 -6.77 5.38 -11.96
CA VAL A 58 -6.94 5.76 -13.37
C VAL A 58 -7.62 7.13 -13.47
N GLY A 59 -7.14 7.97 -14.41
CA GLY A 59 -7.76 9.26 -14.70
C GLY A 59 -7.71 10.28 -13.57
N ALA A 60 -6.79 10.14 -12.62
CA ALA A 60 -6.68 10.99 -11.43
C ALA A 60 -8.02 11.13 -10.67
N ALA A 61 -8.78 10.04 -10.59
CA ALA A 61 -10.13 10.06 -10.01
C ALA A 61 -10.14 10.20 -8.47
N HIS A 62 -9.03 9.86 -7.79
CA HIS A 62 -8.98 9.87 -6.33
C HIS A 62 -9.03 11.30 -5.75
N PRO A 63 -9.84 11.57 -4.71
CA PRO A 63 -10.00 12.91 -4.15
C PRO A 63 -8.70 13.56 -3.67
N LEU A 64 -7.79 12.82 -3.07
CA LEU A 64 -6.52 13.32 -2.55
C LEU A 64 -5.59 13.89 -3.64
N LEU A 65 -5.69 13.40 -4.88
CA LEU A 65 -4.92 13.91 -6.02
C LEU A 65 -5.31 15.33 -6.45
N LYS A 66 -6.42 15.84 -5.93
CA LYS A 66 -6.95 17.18 -6.22
C LYS A 66 -6.77 18.16 -5.07
N MET A 67 -6.01 17.77 -4.04
CA MET A 67 -5.84 18.55 -2.82
C MET A 67 -4.42 19.10 -2.72
N ASP A 68 -4.26 20.40 -2.50
CA ASP A 68 -2.95 21.06 -2.40
C ASP A 68 -2.19 20.68 -1.11
N ASN A 69 -2.89 20.15 -0.11
CA ASN A 69 -2.32 19.69 1.16
C ASN A 69 -2.12 18.17 1.23
N ALA A 70 -2.14 17.48 0.09
CA ALA A 70 -1.84 16.06 -0.01
C ALA A 70 -0.73 15.77 -1.01
N ILE A 71 0.28 15.03 -0.61
CA ILE A 71 1.30 14.44 -1.50
C ILE A 71 0.91 13.00 -1.77
N CYS A 72 0.87 12.61 -3.04
CA CYS A 72 0.46 11.28 -3.48
C CYS A 72 1.54 10.66 -4.36
N THR A 73 1.94 9.41 -4.04
CA THR A 73 2.87 8.63 -4.85
C THR A 73 2.23 7.30 -5.28
N PRO A 74 2.63 6.70 -6.41
CA PRO A 74 1.93 5.54 -6.98
C PRO A 74 2.48 4.22 -6.42
N HIS A 75 2.36 4.00 -5.10
CA HIS A 75 2.75 2.78 -4.39
C HIS A 75 4.23 2.41 -4.60
N LEU A 76 5.11 3.38 -4.34
CA LEU A 76 6.56 3.26 -4.56
C LEU A 76 7.34 2.85 -3.30
N GLY A 77 6.69 2.68 -2.15
CA GLY A 77 7.37 2.48 -0.87
C GLY A 77 8.26 1.23 -0.78
N TYR A 78 8.12 0.30 -1.70
CA TYR A 78 8.95 -0.90 -1.84
C TYR A 78 10.00 -0.80 -2.96
N VAL A 79 9.98 0.28 -3.75
CA VAL A 79 10.82 0.44 -4.95
C VAL A 79 12.20 0.93 -4.55
N GLU A 80 13.05 0.00 -4.20
CA GLU A 80 14.46 0.22 -3.91
C GLU A 80 15.32 -0.89 -4.53
N ARG A 81 16.60 -0.62 -4.71
CA ARG A 81 17.53 -1.51 -5.39
C ARG A 81 17.62 -2.88 -4.74
N ASP A 82 17.85 -2.91 -3.42
CA ASP A 82 18.08 -4.15 -2.68
C ASP A 82 16.82 -5.03 -2.66
N SER A 83 15.63 -4.42 -2.57
CA SER A 83 14.36 -5.14 -2.67
C SER A 83 14.18 -5.76 -4.06
N TYR A 84 14.50 -5.03 -5.13
CA TYR A 84 14.43 -5.57 -6.48
C TYR A 84 15.41 -6.71 -6.70
N GLU A 85 16.67 -6.54 -6.30
CA GLU A 85 17.71 -7.58 -6.43
C GLU A 85 17.28 -8.86 -5.68
N SER A 86 16.72 -8.73 -4.47
CA SER A 86 16.23 -9.86 -3.68
C SER A 86 15.02 -10.53 -4.36
N TYR A 87 13.95 -9.78 -4.66
CA TYR A 87 12.72 -10.36 -5.21
C TYR A 87 12.91 -11.02 -6.57
N TYR A 88 13.64 -10.37 -7.46
CA TYR A 88 13.93 -10.96 -8.79
C TYR A 88 14.93 -12.08 -8.70
N GLY A 89 15.92 -12.01 -7.82
CA GLY A 89 16.87 -13.09 -7.56
C GLY A 89 16.14 -14.37 -7.11
N ASP A 90 15.31 -14.25 -6.07
CA ASP A 90 14.52 -15.36 -5.55
C ASP A 90 13.55 -15.93 -6.60
N ALA A 91 12.91 -15.07 -7.39
CA ALA A 91 11.99 -15.50 -8.44
C ALA A 91 12.71 -16.29 -9.54
N VAL A 92 13.88 -15.81 -9.99
CA VAL A 92 14.69 -16.50 -11.01
C VAL A 92 15.19 -17.85 -10.48
N GLU A 93 15.68 -17.90 -9.25
CA GLU A 93 16.14 -19.15 -8.62
C GLU A 93 15.01 -20.19 -8.57
N GLN A 94 13.81 -19.79 -8.18
CA GLN A 94 12.63 -20.67 -8.14
C GLN A 94 12.24 -21.16 -9.54
N ILE A 95 12.30 -20.31 -10.56
CA ILE A 95 11.99 -20.69 -11.94
C ILE A 95 13.01 -21.73 -12.45
N VAL A 96 14.30 -21.52 -12.19
CA VAL A 96 15.36 -22.45 -12.60
C VAL A 96 15.18 -23.79 -11.88
N ALA A 97 14.99 -23.78 -10.58
CA ALA A 97 14.77 -25.01 -9.79
C ALA A 97 13.51 -25.77 -10.26
N TYR A 98 12.45 -25.06 -10.62
CA TYR A 98 11.25 -25.70 -11.18
C TYR A 98 11.53 -26.34 -12.55
N ALA A 99 12.26 -25.66 -13.43
CA ALA A 99 12.63 -26.16 -14.77
C ALA A 99 13.54 -27.40 -14.68
N GLU A 100 14.38 -27.49 -13.65
CA GLU A 100 15.23 -28.64 -13.36
C GLU A 100 14.49 -29.82 -12.68
N GLY A 101 13.21 -29.68 -12.41
CA GLY A 101 12.40 -30.69 -11.72
C GLY A 101 12.64 -30.77 -10.20
N LYS A 102 13.27 -29.77 -9.61
CA LYS A 102 13.58 -29.66 -8.18
C LYS A 102 13.02 -28.37 -7.58
N PRO A 103 11.69 -28.17 -7.62
CA PRO A 103 11.09 -26.93 -7.14
C PRO A 103 11.42 -26.67 -5.66
N ILE A 104 11.76 -25.42 -5.35
CA ILE A 104 12.08 -24.91 -4.02
C ILE A 104 10.97 -23.97 -3.53
N ASN A 105 10.90 -23.69 -2.23
CA ASN A 105 9.96 -22.74 -1.61
C ASN A 105 8.48 -23.00 -1.94
N VAL A 106 8.11 -24.26 -2.12
CA VAL A 106 6.75 -24.65 -2.50
C VAL A 106 5.80 -24.51 -1.30
N VAL A 107 4.82 -23.63 -1.42
CA VAL A 107 3.83 -23.32 -0.36
C VAL A 107 2.84 -24.47 -0.17
N ASN A 108 2.51 -25.18 -1.26
CA ASN A 108 1.56 -26.29 -1.29
C ASN A 108 2.18 -27.55 -1.91
N PRO A 109 3.11 -28.23 -1.20
CA PRO A 109 3.88 -29.35 -1.74
C PRO A 109 3.01 -30.52 -2.23
N GLU A 110 1.78 -30.65 -1.73
CA GLU A 110 0.80 -31.62 -2.17
C GLU A 110 0.36 -31.46 -3.63
N ALA A 111 0.63 -30.32 -4.26
CA ALA A 111 0.37 -30.08 -5.67
C ALA A 111 1.41 -30.74 -6.58
N LEU A 112 2.63 -31.01 -6.09
CA LEU A 112 3.72 -31.56 -6.87
C LEU A 112 3.50 -33.03 -7.30
N GLY A 113 2.61 -33.74 -6.64
CA GLY A 113 2.30 -35.15 -6.93
C GLY A 113 1.06 -35.35 -7.82
N LYS A 114 0.36 -34.31 -8.22
CA LYS A 114 -0.84 -34.39 -9.07
C LYS A 114 -0.42 -34.25 -10.54
N LYS A 115 -0.28 -35.36 -11.23
CA LYS A 115 -0.24 -35.42 -12.69
C LYS A 115 -1.64 -35.53 -13.25
#